data_d8403cc706bcb7f44d011bbc8a2afce8
#
_entry.id   d8403cc706bcb7f44d011bbc8a2afce8
#
_cell.length_a   1.000
_cell.length_b   1.000
_cell.length_c   1.000
_cell.angle_alpha   90.00
_cell.angle_beta   90.00
_cell.angle_gamma   90.00
#
_symmetry.space_group_name_H-M   'P 1'
#
loop_
_entity.id
_entity.type
_entity.pdbx_description
1 polymer ?
#
loop_
_entity_poly.entity_id
_entity_poly.type
_entity_poly.pdbx_seq_one_letter_code
_entity_poly.pdbx_strand_id
1 'polypeptide(L)'
;MFAANAHTTSPCDLVAAARRLRHAAHHERDADTLFDSLADVTEGVLSVLRDDQDAALAFWLNVHGALVDRGRGDSRPRCEVAGESLSATAVKHGLLRANRWKYGFGYLPDPLPGGFARRHRLRELDARVHFAALTARRVPGMAVTFTAANVDDELRTVTRQFLRETAEYDPTAGVVAVPRVCLWYRGDFGGASGVLSLLSMHGVIPVDASPQLRYVASTADDDIVAPAERARGDAR
;
A
#
# COMPACT_ATOMS: atom_id res chain seq x y z
N MET A 1 14.54 16.02 7.81
CA MET A 1 13.65 16.92 8.55
C MET A 1 12.48 17.23 7.65
N PHE A 2 11.25 17.04 8.12
CA PHE A 2 10.04 17.52 7.43
C PHE A 2 9.98 19.04 7.60
N ALA A 3 9.61 19.76 6.54
CA ALA A 3 9.56 21.21 6.60
C ALA A 3 8.39 21.69 7.46
N ALA A 4 8.63 22.61 8.36
CA ALA A 4 7.61 23.13 9.28
C ALA A 4 6.80 24.31 8.69
N ASN A 5 7.13 24.78 7.47
CA ASN A 5 6.55 25.98 6.90
C ASN A 5 5.73 25.66 5.64
N ALA A 6 4.41 25.83 5.74
CA ALA A 6 3.46 25.58 4.62
C ALA A 6 3.74 26.45 3.37
N HIS A 7 4.34 27.62 3.53
CA HIS A 7 4.58 28.54 2.40
C HIS A 7 5.83 28.18 1.56
N THR A 8 6.72 27.34 2.10
CA THR A 8 7.98 26.95 1.44
C THR A 8 8.08 25.47 1.15
N THR A 9 7.13 24.64 1.65
CA THR A 9 7.15 23.19 1.46
C THR A 9 6.43 22.83 0.16
N SER A 10 7.13 22.17 -0.73
CA SER A 10 6.55 21.57 -1.93
C SER A 10 6.08 20.12 -1.68
N PRO A 11 5.19 19.56 -2.52
CA PRO A 11 4.87 18.14 -2.49
C PRO A 11 6.10 17.24 -2.57
N CYS A 12 7.10 17.60 -3.39
CA CYS A 12 8.35 16.86 -3.55
C CYS A 12 9.18 16.82 -2.27
N ASP A 13 9.18 17.87 -1.45
CA ASP A 13 9.90 17.90 -0.18
C ASP A 13 9.33 16.90 0.81
N LEU A 14 7.99 16.81 0.89
CA LEU A 14 7.31 15.82 1.73
C LEU A 14 7.59 14.41 1.26
N VAL A 15 7.53 14.14 -0.04
CA VAL A 15 7.87 12.83 -0.60
C VAL A 15 9.32 12.46 -0.31
N ALA A 16 10.26 13.39 -0.49
CA ALA A 16 11.68 13.16 -0.19
C ALA A 16 11.91 12.86 1.29
N ALA A 17 11.19 13.53 2.20
CA ALA A 17 11.27 13.26 3.63
C ALA A 17 10.67 11.88 3.98
N ALA A 18 9.53 11.51 3.41
CA ALA A 18 8.91 10.19 3.60
C ALA A 18 9.79 9.06 3.04
N ARG A 19 10.51 9.29 1.94
CA ARG A 19 11.50 8.34 1.41
C ARG A 19 12.66 8.11 2.38
N ARG A 20 13.21 9.19 2.96
CA ARG A 20 14.25 9.06 3.99
C ARG A 20 13.76 8.28 5.20
N LEU A 21 12.54 8.57 5.66
CA LEU A 21 11.90 7.82 6.74
C LEU A 21 11.77 6.33 6.39
N ARG A 22 11.27 6.01 5.19
CA ARG A 22 11.13 4.63 4.71
C ARG A 22 12.47 3.90 4.68
N HIS A 23 13.51 4.55 4.16
CA HIS A 23 14.85 3.99 4.11
C HIS A 23 15.44 3.76 5.50
N ALA A 24 15.30 4.73 6.40
CA ALA A 24 15.78 4.61 7.77
C ALA A 24 15.06 3.48 8.54
N ALA A 25 13.73 3.39 8.43
CA ALA A 25 12.94 2.34 9.06
C ALA A 25 13.30 0.94 8.55
N HIS A 26 13.57 0.80 7.25
CA HIS A 26 13.96 -0.46 6.66
C HIS A 26 15.33 -0.97 7.15
N HIS A 27 16.28 -0.05 7.35
CA HIS A 27 17.63 -0.37 7.79
C HIS A 27 17.82 -0.26 9.30
N GLU A 28 16.74 -0.06 10.07
CA GLU A 28 16.76 0.09 11.54
C GLU A 28 17.71 1.22 12.01
N ARG A 29 17.80 2.31 11.22
CA ARG A 29 18.67 3.43 11.45
C ARG A 29 17.84 4.66 11.82
N ASP A 30 17.98 5.15 13.05
CA ASP A 30 17.52 6.50 13.48
C ASP A 30 16.12 6.91 13.00
N ALA A 31 15.24 5.90 12.79
CA ALA A 31 13.91 6.12 12.23
C ALA A 31 13.01 6.90 13.22
N ASP A 32 13.26 6.80 14.54
CA ASP A 32 12.43 7.46 15.54
C ASP A 32 12.49 8.98 15.41
N THR A 33 13.67 9.57 15.24
CA THR A 33 13.82 11.00 14.98
C THR A 33 13.07 11.47 13.74
N LEU A 34 13.00 10.62 12.70
CA LEU A 34 12.25 10.94 11.47
C LEU A 34 10.74 10.78 11.67
N PHE A 35 10.29 9.81 12.47
CA PHE A 35 8.88 9.71 12.89
C PHE A 35 8.46 10.91 13.74
N ASP A 36 9.30 11.38 14.66
CA ASP A 36 9.04 12.59 15.45
C ASP A 36 8.94 13.82 14.53
N SER A 37 9.86 13.94 13.56
CA SER A 37 9.80 15.02 12.57
C SER A 37 8.53 14.94 11.68
N LEU A 38 7.96 13.75 11.46
CA LEU A 38 6.69 13.59 10.75
C LEU A 38 5.52 14.09 11.60
N ALA A 39 5.59 13.94 12.93
CA ALA A 39 4.59 14.46 13.85
C ALA A 39 4.52 16.00 13.84
N ASP A 40 5.62 16.68 13.51
CA ASP A 40 5.66 18.15 13.38
C ASP A 40 4.99 18.69 12.11
N VAL A 41 4.62 17.81 11.16
CA VAL A 41 3.90 18.22 9.95
C VAL A 41 2.51 18.71 10.31
N THR A 42 2.20 19.96 9.97
CA THR A 42 0.88 20.54 10.19
C THR A 42 -0.11 20.22 9.06
N GLU A 43 -1.40 20.39 9.33
CA GLU A 43 -2.45 20.24 8.31
C GLU A 43 -2.20 21.15 7.09
N GLY A 44 -1.73 22.38 7.32
CA GLY A 44 -1.39 23.34 6.25
C GLY A 44 -0.26 22.84 5.36
N VAL A 45 0.80 22.25 5.96
CA VAL A 45 1.91 21.65 5.21
C VAL A 45 1.43 20.42 4.44
N LEU A 46 0.66 19.53 5.07
CA LEU A 46 0.17 18.32 4.44
C LEU A 46 -0.80 18.60 3.28
N SER A 47 -1.52 19.72 3.35
CA SER A 47 -2.53 20.07 2.35
C SER A 47 -1.98 20.25 0.93
N VAL A 48 -0.67 20.51 0.76
CA VAL A 48 -0.03 20.64 -0.56
C VAL A 48 -0.10 19.34 -1.39
N LEU A 49 -0.29 18.18 -0.73
CA LEU A 49 -0.46 16.90 -1.41
C LEU A 49 -1.85 16.72 -2.04
N ARG A 50 -2.84 17.54 -1.69
CA ARG A 50 -4.22 17.35 -2.17
C ARG A 50 -4.36 17.57 -3.66
N ASP A 51 -3.54 18.44 -4.21
CA ASP A 51 -3.61 18.84 -5.63
C ASP A 51 -2.61 18.05 -6.50
N ASP A 52 -1.73 17.27 -5.88
CA ASP A 52 -0.75 16.43 -6.55
C ASP A 52 -0.97 14.96 -6.17
N GLN A 53 -1.71 14.23 -7.01
CA GLN A 53 -2.10 12.84 -6.78
C GLN A 53 -0.88 11.90 -6.72
N ASP A 54 0.12 12.14 -7.57
CA ASP A 54 1.32 11.31 -7.65
C ASP A 54 2.21 11.52 -6.42
N ALA A 55 2.35 12.78 -5.98
CA ALA A 55 3.06 13.08 -4.74
C ALA A 55 2.34 12.49 -3.51
N ALA A 56 1.00 12.59 -3.46
CA ALA A 56 0.21 12.00 -2.38
C ALA A 56 0.37 10.48 -2.34
N LEU A 57 0.31 9.82 -3.50
CA LEU A 57 0.49 8.37 -3.62
C LEU A 57 1.89 7.96 -3.16
N ALA A 58 2.94 8.60 -3.67
CA ALA A 58 4.32 8.33 -3.29
C ALA A 58 4.57 8.58 -1.79
N PHE A 59 4.05 9.68 -1.24
CA PHE A 59 4.17 10.01 0.18
C PHE A 59 3.54 8.92 1.05
N TRP A 60 2.27 8.56 0.81
CA TRP A 60 1.57 7.58 1.63
C TRP A 60 2.11 6.16 1.48
N LEU A 61 2.62 5.78 0.30
CA LEU A 61 3.31 4.50 0.11
C LEU A 61 4.60 4.42 0.95
N ASN A 62 5.39 5.49 0.99
CA ASN A 62 6.61 5.53 1.79
C ASN A 62 6.30 5.51 3.30
N VAL A 63 5.30 6.28 3.76
CA VAL A 63 4.85 6.28 5.17
C VAL A 63 4.30 4.92 5.56
N HIS A 64 3.45 4.31 4.71
CA HIS A 64 2.94 2.96 4.94
C HIS A 64 4.07 1.94 5.09
N GLY A 65 5.02 1.96 4.14
CA GLY A 65 6.16 1.06 4.17
C GLY A 65 7.03 1.24 5.42
N ALA A 66 7.28 2.48 5.85
CA ALA A 66 8.02 2.77 7.07
C ALA A 66 7.32 2.21 8.32
N LEU A 67 5.99 2.34 8.39
CA LEU A 67 5.19 1.76 9.48
C LEU A 67 5.23 0.23 9.46
N VAL A 68 5.22 -0.38 8.28
CA VAL A 68 5.34 -1.84 8.12
C VAL A 68 6.70 -2.32 8.62
N ASP A 69 7.79 -1.63 8.28
CA ASP A 69 9.13 -2.02 8.74
C ASP A 69 9.31 -1.83 10.25
N ARG A 70 8.82 -0.70 10.79
CA ARG A 70 8.83 -0.45 12.24
C ARG A 70 8.05 -1.51 13.01
N GLY A 71 7.03 -2.12 12.40
CA GLY A 71 6.19 -3.16 12.98
C GLY A 71 6.71 -4.59 12.79
N ARG A 72 7.95 -4.78 12.39
CA ARG A 72 8.58 -6.11 12.37
C ARG A 72 8.69 -6.63 13.81
N GLY A 73 7.89 -7.60 14.14
CA GLY A 73 7.66 -8.10 15.48
C GLY A 73 6.19 -7.95 15.90
N ASP A 74 5.87 -8.07 17.18
CA ASP A 74 4.50 -8.03 17.69
C ASP A 74 3.92 -6.61 17.88
N SER A 75 4.69 -5.57 17.60
CA SER A 75 4.24 -4.19 17.76
C SER A 75 3.30 -3.77 16.63
N ARG A 76 2.29 -2.96 16.95
CA ARG A 76 1.42 -2.28 15.98
C ARG A 76 1.78 -0.80 15.97
N PRO A 77 2.87 -0.40 15.29
CA PRO A 77 3.36 0.96 15.36
C PRO A 77 2.35 1.94 14.78
N ARG A 78 2.38 3.12 15.34
CA ARG A 78 1.62 4.28 14.85
C ARG A 78 2.60 5.42 14.61
N CYS A 79 2.23 6.32 13.74
CA CYS A 79 2.90 7.61 13.58
C CYS A 79 1.87 8.72 13.68
N GLU A 80 2.32 9.90 14.05
CA GLU A 80 1.49 11.08 14.02
C GLU A 80 1.77 11.90 12.76
N VAL A 81 0.72 12.40 12.13
CA VAL A 81 0.79 13.27 10.94
C VAL A 81 -0.34 14.29 11.04
N ALA A 82 -0.02 15.55 11.07
CA ALA A 82 -1.00 16.66 11.18
C ALA A 82 -1.99 16.45 12.35
N GLY A 83 -1.49 15.98 13.50
CA GLY A 83 -2.28 15.73 14.71
C GLY A 83 -3.12 14.45 14.68
N GLU A 84 -3.02 13.64 13.62
CA GLU A 84 -3.74 12.36 13.52
C GLU A 84 -2.79 11.19 13.75
N SER A 85 -3.18 10.26 14.61
CA SER A 85 -2.41 9.05 14.88
C SER A 85 -2.78 7.95 13.89
N LEU A 86 -1.83 7.54 13.04
CA LEU A 86 -2.04 6.63 11.93
C LEU A 86 -1.30 5.30 12.14
N SER A 87 -1.98 4.19 11.89
CA SER A 87 -1.37 2.86 11.74
C SER A 87 -1.17 2.53 10.26
N ALA A 88 -0.34 1.53 9.93
CA ALA A 88 -0.20 1.03 8.56
C ALA A 88 -1.56 0.66 7.95
N THR A 89 -2.45 0.04 8.75
CA THR A 89 -3.82 -0.29 8.31
C THR A 89 -4.65 0.96 7.99
N ALA A 90 -4.56 2.02 8.80
CA ALA A 90 -5.27 3.27 8.56
C ALA A 90 -4.76 3.96 7.28
N VAL A 91 -3.43 4.00 7.07
CA VAL A 91 -2.84 4.54 5.84
C VAL A 91 -3.29 3.73 4.63
N LYS A 92 -3.23 2.39 4.67
CA LYS A 92 -3.63 1.53 3.56
C LYS A 92 -5.10 1.70 3.21
N HIS A 93 -6.01 1.54 4.16
CA HIS A 93 -7.45 1.49 3.86
C HIS A 93 -8.08 2.87 3.75
N GLY A 94 -7.68 3.81 4.62
CA GLY A 94 -8.24 5.16 4.64
C GLY A 94 -7.68 6.07 3.56
N LEU A 95 -6.39 5.96 3.26
CA LEU A 95 -5.71 6.91 2.38
C LEU A 95 -5.41 6.30 1.01
N LEU A 96 -4.56 5.26 0.95
CA LEU A 96 -4.14 4.64 -0.32
C LEU A 96 -5.29 3.95 -1.06
N ARG A 97 -6.24 3.34 -0.35
CA ARG A 97 -7.43 2.72 -0.94
C ARG A 97 -8.64 3.64 -1.02
N ALA A 98 -8.45 4.94 -0.98
CA ALA A 98 -9.50 5.95 -1.16
C ALA A 98 -10.74 5.71 -0.26
N ASN A 99 -10.54 5.37 1.02
CA ASN A 99 -11.60 5.03 1.97
C ASN A 99 -12.41 3.76 1.61
N ARG A 100 -11.80 2.77 0.99
CA ARG A 100 -12.46 1.47 0.81
C ARG A 100 -12.50 0.68 2.12
N TRP A 101 -13.68 0.17 2.44
CA TRP A 101 -13.88 -0.65 3.62
C TRP A 101 -13.06 -1.95 3.54
N LYS A 102 -12.30 -2.25 4.59
CA LYS A 102 -11.38 -3.39 4.59
C LYS A 102 -12.06 -4.76 4.46
N TYR A 103 -13.33 -4.87 4.86
CA TYR A 103 -14.10 -6.12 4.80
C TYR A 103 -15.06 -6.19 3.60
N GLY A 104 -15.10 -5.18 2.74
CA GLY A 104 -16.01 -5.08 1.61
C GLY A 104 -15.49 -5.68 0.32
N PHE A 105 -14.46 -6.54 0.36
CA PHE A 105 -13.79 -7.11 -0.83
C PHE A 105 -13.38 -6.06 -1.89
N GLY A 106 -13.21 -4.81 -1.49
CA GLY A 106 -12.91 -3.70 -2.38
C GLY A 106 -14.10 -3.07 -3.09
N TYR A 107 -15.32 -3.59 -2.91
CA TYR A 107 -16.51 -3.05 -3.57
C TYR A 107 -17.16 -1.91 -2.79
N LEU A 108 -17.07 -1.95 -1.48
CA LEU A 108 -17.80 -1.03 -0.61
C LEU A 108 -16.88 0.07 -0.05
N PRO A 109 -17.33 1.34 -0.04
CA PRO A 109 -16.66 2.38 0.70
C PRO A 109 -16.79 2.13 2.21
N ASP A 110 -15.88 2.72 2.99
CA ASP A 110 -16.03 2.74 4.44
C ASP A 110 -17.28 3.56 4.80
N PRO A 111 -18.23 2.99 5.56
CA PRO A 111 -19.45 3.70 5.90
C PRO A 111 -19.22 4.88 6.87
N LEU A 112 -18.12 4.87 7.63
CA LEU A 112 -17.80 5.87 8.64
C LEU A 112 -16.33 6.32 8.55
N PRO A 113 -15.90 6.92 7.41
CA PRO A 113 -14.53 7.36 7.26
C PRO A 113 -14.23 8.52 8.22
N GLY A 114 -13.07 8.46 8.88
CA GLY A 114 -12.58 9.54 9.72
C GLY A 114 -12.41 10.86 8.95
N GLY A 115 -12.51 11.99 9.66
CA GLY A 115 -12.36 13.32 9.04
C GLY A 115 -11.02 13.52 8.33
N PHE A 116 -9.92 13.02 8.91
CA PHE A 116 -8.60 13.04 8.32
C PHE A 116 -8.57 12.25 7.00
N ALA A 117 -9.03 11.00 7.02
CA ALA A 117 -9.07 10.15 5.85
C ALA A 117 -9.89 10.76 4.70
N ARG A 118 -11.03 11.40 5.01
CA ARG A 118 -11.83 12.11 3.98
C ARG A 118 -11.06 13.25 3.31
N ARG A 119 -10.19 13.96 4.04
CA ARG A 119 -9.43 15.10 3.51
C ARG A 119 -8.19 14.69 2.72
N HIS A 120 -7.53 13.60 3.15
CA HIS A 120 -6.19 13.22 2.65
C HIS A 120 -6.16 11.92 1.86
N ARG A 121 -7.30 11.24 1.66
CA ARG A 121 -7.36 10.06 0.80
C ARG A 121 -6.99 10.41 -0.64
N LEU A 122 -6.47 9.44 -1.35
CA LEU A 122 -6.31 9.54 -2.78
C LEU A 122 -7.68 9.76 -3.45
N ARG A 123 -7.69 10.50 -4.55
CA ARG A 123 -8.91 10.76 -5.35
C ARG A 123 -9.35 9.48 -6.05
N GLU A 124 -8.38 8.77 -6.61
CA GLU A 124 -8.59 7.53 -7.34
C GLU A 124 -7.79 6.40 -6.68
N LEU A 125 -8.36 5.21 -6.70
CA LEU A 125 -7.71 4.01 -6.22
C LEU A 125 -6.81 3.43 -7.32
N ASP A 126 -5.55 3.21 -6.99
CA ASP A 126 -4.66 2.38 -7.79
C ASP A 126 -4.51 1.00 -7.13
N ALA A 127 -5.01 -0.04 -7.80
CA ALA A 127 -4.98 -1.40 -7.24
C ALA A 127 -3.55 -1.93 -7.03
N ARG A 128 -2.55 -1.37 -7.69
CA ARG A 128 -1.14 -1.75 -7.55
C ARG A 128 -0.58 -1.45 -6.15
N VAL A 129 -1.24 -0.57 -5.37
CA VAL A 129 -0.86 -0.31 -3.97
C VAL A 129 -0.88 -1.57 -3.11
N HIS A 130 -1.69 -2.59 -3.47
CA HIS A 130 -1.71 -3.86 -2.75
C HIS A 130 -0.39 -4.61 -2.89
N PHE A 131 0.20 -4.63 -4.08
CA PHE A 131 1.47 -5.29 -4.33
C PHE A 131 2.63 -4.52 -3.72
N ALA A 132 2.63 -3.19 -3.81
CA ALA A 132 3.62 -2.33 -3.14
C ALA A 132 3.63 -2.57 -1.62
N ALA A 133 2.45 -2.66 -1.00
CA ALA A 133 2.30 -2.92 0.42
C ALA A 133 2.85 -4.31 0.84
N LEU A 134 2.68 -5.33 -0.01
CA LEU A 134 3.17 -6.68 0.23
C LEU A 134 4.67 -6.81 -0.03
N THR A 135 5.17 -6.19 -1.10
CA THR A 135 6.60 -6.22 -1.45
C THR A 135 7.45 -5.51 -0.38
N ALA A 136 6.90 -4.51 0.29
CA ALA A 136 7.59 -3.83 1.40
C ALA A 136 8.08 -4.79 2.48
N ARG A 137 7.46 -5.96 2.64
CA ARG A 137 7.81 -6.98 3.64
C ARG A 137 8.72 -8.09 3.12
N ARG A 138 8.84 -8.27 1.79
CA ARG A 138 9.40 -9.48 1.18
C ARG A 138 10.87 -9.38 0.79
N VAL A 139 11.39 -8.18 0.55
CA VAL A 139 12.75 -8.00 0.04
C VAL A 139 13.68 -7.61 1.19
N PRO A 140 14.42 -8.55 1.80
CA PRO A 140 15.45 -8.21 2.76
C PRO A 140 16.55 -7.35 2.10
N GLY A 141 16.95 -6.28 2.76
CA GLY A 141 18.12 -5.50 2.38
C GLY A 141 17.88 -4.36 1.37
N MET A 142 16.70 -4.25 0.76
CA MET A 142 16.39 -3.12 -0.14
C MET A 142 15.04 -2.50 0.18
N ALA A 143 15.06 -1.25 0.65
CA ALA A 143 13.85 -0.48 0.84
C ALA A 143 13.25 -0.10 -0.51
N VAL A 144 12.06 -0.61 -0.83
CA VAL A 144 11.28 -0.08 -1.96
C VAL A 144 10.75 1.29 -1.56
N THR A 145 11.13 2.31 -2.30
CA THR A 145 10.71 3.71 -2.10
C THR A 145 10.10 4.27 -3.37
N PHE A 146 9.26 5.30 -3.22
CA PHE A 146 8.49 5.92 -4.30
C PHE A 146 8.79 7.41 -4.40
N THR A 147 8.83 7.93 -5.63
CA THR A 147 9.02 9.35 -5.94
C THR A 147 7.79 9.90 -6.66
N ALA A 148 7.45 11.16 -6.48
CA ALA A 148 6.32 11.77 -7.19
C ALA A 148 6.48 11.67 -8.72
N ALA A 149 7.69 11.92 -9.22
CA ALA A 149 7.95 11.94 -10.65
C ALA A 149 7.89 10.56 -11.34
N ASN A 150 8.09 9.45 -10.60
CA ASN A 150 8.19 8.12 -11.18
C ASN A 150 7.27 7.09 -10.53
N VAL A 151 6.32 7.51 -9.70
CA VAL A 151 5.48 6.58 -8.90
C VAL A 151 4.75 5.55 -9.76
N ASP A 152 4.32 5.92 -10.97
CA ASP A 152 3.66 5.01 -11.89
C ASP A 152 4.61 3.90 -12.40
N ASP A 153 5.81 4.25 -12.82
CA ASP A 153 6.81 3.29 -13.29
C ASP A 153 7.36 2.42 -12.15
N GLU A 154 7.54 3.02 -10.97
CA GLU A 154 7.95 2.32 -9.76
C GLU A 154 6.88 1.30 -9.33
N LEU A 155 5.60 1.67 -9.33
CA LEU A 155 4.48 0.75 -9.06
C LEU A 155 4.35 -0.34 -10.13
N ARG A 156 4.55 0.00 -11.40
CA ARG A 156 4.55 -0.98 -12.50
C ARG A 156 5.66 -2.01 -12.32
N THR A 157 6.84 -1.56 -11.92
CA THR A 157 7.99 -2.43 -11.68
C THR A 157 7.76 -3.37 -10.50
N VAL A 158 7.30 -2.84 -9.37
CA VAL A 158 6.98 -3.63 -8.17
C VAL A 158 5.87 -4.64 -8.45
N THR A 159 4.81 -4.22 -9.13
CA THR A 159 3.70 -5.10 -9.51
C THR A 159 4.16 -6.25 -10.39
N ARG A 160 4.96 -5.94 -11.42
CA ARG A 160 5.51 -6.96 -12.33
C ARG A 160 6.37 -7.96 -11.59
N GLN A 161 7.26 -7.50 -10.73
CA GLN A 161 8.11 -8.39 -9.94
C GLN A 161 7.27 -9.28 -9.03
N PHE A 162 6.33 -8.69 -8.28
CA PHE A 162 5.47 -9.43 -7.37
C PHE A 162 4.66 -10.52 -8.09
N LEU A 163 4.05 -10.18 -9.22
CA LEU A 163 3.23 -11.12 -9.99
C LEU A 163 4.08 -12.24 -10.60
N ARG A 164 5.29 -11.96 -11.08
CA ARG A 164 6.21 -12.98 -11.61
C ARG A 164 6.64 -13.98 -10.53
N GLU A 165 6.72 -13.56 -9.28
CA GLU A 165 7.13 -14.41 -8.16
C GLU A 165 5.95 -15.20 -7.57
N THR A 166 4.70 -14.75 -7.78
CA THR A 166 3.53 -15.27 -7.04
C THR A 166 2.40 -15.78 -7.91
N ALA A 167 2.40 -15.49 -9.20
CA ALA A 167 1.38 -15.98 -10.12
C ALA A 167 1.97 -17.03 -11.06
N GLU A 168 1.18 -18.08 -11.34
CA GLU A 168 1.58 -19.19 -12.21
C GLU A 168 0.48 -19.47 -13.22
N TYR A 169 0.81 -19.38 -14.51
CA TYR A 169 -0.11 -19.66 -15.59
C TYR A 169 0.13 -21.04 -16.18
N ASP A 170 -0.88 -21.89 -16.16
CA ASP A 170 -0.91 -23.18 -16.85
C ASP A 170 -1.81 -23.07 -18.09
N PRO A 171 -1.21 -22.94 -19.29
CA PRO A 171 -1.96 -22.85 -20.54
C PRO A 171 -2.68 -24.17 -20.88
N THR A 172 -2.17 -25.33 -20.43
CA THR A 172 -2.76 -26.63 -20.72
C THR A 172 -4.04 -26.84 -19.93
N ALA A 173 -4.04 -26.45 -18.65
CA ALA A 173 -5.22 -26.51 -17.81
C ALA A 173 -6.16 -25.31 -18.03
N GLY A 174 -5.72 -24.25 -18.70
CA GLY A 174 -6.49 -23.01 -18.86
C GLY A 174 -6.71 -22.28 -17.53
N VAL A 175 -5.74 -22.36 -16.60
CA VAL A 175 -5.85 -21.83 -15.24
C VAL A 175 -4.68 -20.90 -14.96
N VAL A 176 -4.93 -19.79 -14.24
CA VAL A 176 -3.89 -18.97 -13.64
C VAL A 176 -4.05 -18.94 -12.11
N ALA A 177 -3.02 -19.40 -11.40
CA ALA A 177 -2.94 -19.27 -9.96
C ALA A 177 -2.46 -17.87 -9.58
N VAL A 178 -3.18 -17.21 -8.67
CA VAL A 178 -2.88 -15.86 -8.19
C VAL A 178 -2.96 -15.78 -6.67
N PRO A 179 -2.21 -14.89 -6.02
CA PRO A 179 -2.27 -14.74 -4.57
C PRO A 179 -3.65 -14.26 -4.10
N ARG A 180 -4.05 -14.65 -2.89
CA ARG A 180 -5.36 -14.33 -2.27
C ARG A 180 -5.63 -12.84 -2.13
N VAL A 181 -4.62 -11.98 -2.15
CA VAL A 181 -4.82 -10.53 -2.20
C VAL A 181 -5.73 -10.11 -3.36
N CYS A 182 -5.63 -10.80 -4.50
CA CYS A 182 -6.50 -10.58 -5.66
C CYS A 182 -7.97 -10.98 -5.40
N LEU A 183 -8.22 -11.89 -4.45
CA LEU A 183 -9.57 -12.24 -4.00
C LEU A 183 -10.09 -11.25 -2.95
N TRP A 184 -9.30 -10.97 -1.93
CA TRP A 184 -9.72 -10.12 -0.80
C TRP A 184 -9.99 -8.68 -1.17
N TYR A 185 -9.33 -8.19 -2.22
CA TYR A 185 -9.52 -6.84 -2.74
C TYR A 185 -10.05 -6.84 -4.17
N ARG A 186 -10.82 -7.88 -4.52
CA ARG A 186 -11.29 -8.12 -5.88
C ARG A 186 -11.97 -6.90 -6.52
N GLY A 187 -12.74 -6.14 -5.75
CA GLY A 187 -13.40 -4.92 -6.21
C GLY A 187 -12.42 -3.80 -6.55
N ASP A 188 -11.29 -3.71 -5.84
CA ASP A 188 -10.26 -2.73 -6.13
C ASP A 188 -9.60 -2.98 -7.50
N PHE A 189 -9.53 -4.25 -7.93
CA PHE A 189 -9.01 -4.65 -9.23
C PHE A 189 -10.05 -4.57 -10.37
N GLY A 190 -11.30 -4.22 -10.09
CA GLY A 190 -12.37 -4.25 -11.10
C GLY A 190 -12.95 -5.64 -11.35
N GLY A 191 -12.94 -6.53 -10.35
CA GLY A 191 -13.44 -7.89 -10.44
C GLY A 191 -12.44 -8.89 -11.05
N ALA A 192 -12.94 -10.05 -11.46
CA ALA A 192 -12.12 -11.08 -12.09
C ALA A 192 -11.50 -10.61 -13.42
N SER A 193 -12.28 -9.89 -14.22
CA SER A 193 -11.81 -9.33 -15.50
C SER A 193 -10.68 -8.33 -15.31
N GLY A 194 -10.76 -7.47 -14.28
CA GLY A 194 -9.70 -6.53 -13.97
C GLY A 194 -8.42 -7.21 -13.50
N VAL A 195 -8.51 -8.31 -12.71
CA VAL A 195 -7.35 -9.13 -12.37
C VAL A 195 -6.72 -9.74 -13.62
N LEU A 196 -7.50 -10.31 -14.54
CA LEU A 196 -6.98 -10.87 -15.79
C LEU A 196 -6.32 -9.79 -16.65
N SER A 197 -6.93 -8.61 -16.78
CA SER A 197 -6.34 -7.48 -17.51
C SER A 197 -4.99 -7.05 -16.90
N LEU A 198 -4.89 -7.02 -15.58
CA LEU A 198 -3.65 -6.71 -14.88
C LEU A 198 -2.58 -7.77 -15.17
N LEU A 199 -2.92 -9.06 -15.11
CA LEU A 199 -1.99 -10.16 -15.41
C LEU A 199 -1.48 -10.09 -16.85
N SER A 200 -2.35 -9.81 -17.80
CA SER A 200 -1.99 -9.62 -19.20
C SER A 200 -1.07 -8.41 -19.40
N MET A 201 -1.42 -7.26 -18.81
CA MET A 201 -0.63 -6.03 -18.88
C MET A 201 0.80 -6.24 -18.36
N HIS A 202 0.97 -7.10 -17.35
CA HIS A 202 2.28 -7.40 -16.76
C HIS A 202 2.96 -8.64 -17.39
N GLY A 203 2.38 -9.23 -18.43
CA GLY A 203 2.97 -10.32 -19.18
C GLY A 203 2.99 -11.66 -18.44
N VAL A 204 2.05 -11.87 -17.52
CA VAL A 204 1.87 -13.15 -16.82
C VAL A 204 1.06 -14.12 -17.67
N ILE A 205 0.05 -13.60 -18.38
CA ILE A 205 -0.76 -14.35 -19.35
C ILE A 205 -0.74 -13.67 -20.71
N PRO A 206 -0.95 -14.39 -21.83
CA PRO A 206 -1.15 -13.77 -23.14
C PRO A 206 -2.33 -12.80 -23.18
N VAL A 207 -2.29 -11.82 -24.08
CA VAL A 207 -3.31 -10.76 -24.18
C VAL A 207 -4.71 -11.30 -24.51
N ASP A 208 -4.76 -12.37 -25.30
CA ASP A 208 -5.97 -13.03 -25.75
C ASP A 208 -6.41 -14.20 -24.85
N ALA A 209 -5.64 -14.51 -23.80
CA ALA A 209 -5.95 -15.57 -22.86
C ALA A 209 -7.00 -15.14 -21.83
N SER A 210 -7.95 -16.04 -21.57
CA SER A 210 -8.97 -15.86 -20.51
C SER A 210 -9.01 -17.08 -19.59
N PRO A 211 -7.91 -17.39 -18.87
CA PRO A 211 -7.85 -18.53 -17.99
C PRO A 211 -8.76 -18.37 -16.77
N GLN A 212 -9.12 -19.50 -16.15
CA GLN A 212 -9.81 -19.49 -14.87
C GLN A 212 -8.87 -19.05 -13.75
N LEU A 213 -9.30 -18.10 -12.90
CA LEU A 213 -8.56 -17.68 -11.73
C LEU A 213 -8.64 -18.72 -10.61
N ARG A 214 -7.49 -19.14 -10.10
CA ARG A 214 -7.34 -19.95 -8.91
C ARG A 214 -6.59 -19.15 -7.83
N TYR A 215 -7.22 -18.91 -6.70
CA TYR A 215 -6.63 -18.14 -5.61
C TYR A 215 -5.83 -19.05 -4.68
N VAL A 216 -4.54 -18.77 -4.54
CA VAL A 216 -3.62 -19.58 -3.74
C VAL A 216 -3.08 -18.79 -2.56
N ALA A 217 -2.87 -19.46 -1.43
CA ALA A 217 -2.18 -18.86 -0.30
C ALA A 217 -0.74 -18.53 -0.69
N SER A 218 -0.27 -17.37 -0.30
CA SER A 218 1.13 -17.00 -0.45
C SER A 218 1.70 -16.65 0.92
N THR A 219 3.02 -16.73 1.07
CA THR A 219 3.70 -16.29 2.31
C THR A 219 3.47 -14.82 2.65
N ALA A 220 2.93 -14.05 1.72
CA ALA A 220 2.49 -12.67 1.93
C ALA A 220 1.09 -12.57 2.54
N ASP A 221 0.33 -13.67 2.59
CA ASP A 221 -1.07 -13.66 3.04
C ASP A 221 -1.20 -13.68 4.57
N ASP A 222 -0.18 -14.15 5.29
CA ASP A 222 -0.21 -14.27 6.75
C ASP A 222 -0.46 -12.94 7.48
N ASP A 223 -0.18 -11.84 6.81
CA ASP A 223 -0.38 -10.50 7.33
C ASP A 223 -1.74 -9.87 6.98
N ILE A 224 -2.50 -10.51 6.08
CA ILE A 224 -3.79 -10.02 5.61
C ILE A 224 -4.95 -10.77 6.30
N VAL A 225 -4.64 -11.85 7.03
CA VAL A 225 -5.66 -12.63 7.77
C VAL A 225 -6.47 -11.69 8.65
N ALA A 226 -7.74 -11.58 8.33
CA ALA A 226 -8.67 -10.75 9.06
C ALA A 226 -8.69 -11.17 10.55
N PRO A 227 -8.87 -10.22 11.49
CA PRO A 227 -8.92 -10.52 12.93
C PRO A 227 -9.92 -11.61 13.32
N ALA A 228 -10.90 -11.92 12.46
CA ALA A 228 -11.93 -12.93 12.69
C ALA A 228 -11.43 -14.39 12.66
N GLU A 229 -10.32 -14.69 11.98
CA GLU A 229 -9.79 -16.06 11.95
C GLU A 229 -8.86 -16.33 13.13
N ARG A 230 -8.14 -15.32 13.65
CA ARG A 230 -7.34 -15.47 14.88
C ARG A 230 -8.19 -15.68 16.13
N ALA A 231 -9.39 -15.09 16.19
CA ALA A 231 -10.29 -15.28 17.32
C ALA A 231 -10.89 -16.71 17.43
N ARG A 232 -10.78 -17.52 16.38
CA ARG A 232 -11.22 -18.93 16.40
C ARG A 232 -10.10 -19.93 16.73
N GLY A 233 -8.84 -19.51 16.66
CA GLY A 233 -7.67 -20.33 16.98
C GLY A 233 -7.34 -20.41 18.47
N ASP A 234 -7.69 -19.38 19.25
CA ASP A 234 -7.39 -19.28 20.68
C ASP A 234 -8.47 -19.88 21.60
N ALA A 235 -9.50 -20.52 21.02
CA ALA A 235 -10.60 -21.15 21.76
C ALA A 235 -10.59 -22.68 21.65
N ARG A 236 -9.40 -23.31 21.67
CA ARG A 236 -9.25 -24.77 21.81
C ARG A 236 -8.22 -25.11 22.86
#